data_2b8d1780bf6690d0a86fdf608f5f3415
#
_entry.id   2b8d1780bf6690d0a86fdf608f5f3415
#
_cell.length_a   1.000
_cell.length_b   1.000
_cell.length_c   1.000
_cell.angle_alpha   90.00
_cell.angle_beta   90.00
_cell.angle_gamma   90.00
#
_symmetry.space_group_name_H-M   'P 1'
#
loop_
_entity.id
_entity.type
_entity.pdbx_description
1 polymer ?
#
loop_
_entity_poly.entity_id
_entity_poly.type
_entity_poly.pdbx_seq_one_letter_code
_entity_poly.pdbx_strand_id
1 'polypeptide(L)'
;MLMDVFENGESIRRYCLENRITIAEAMQRREEYLSEQSRDEIRAEMYKNLVVMRDSVRKGLSERVESVSGLSGGEAMRLFRYAKLTPFSGTNACRAAAAAMAVVEVNASMGCIVAAPTAGASGILAGVLIECGPVSYTHLTLPT
;
A
#
# COMPACT_ATOMS: atom_id res chain seq x y z
N MET A 1 -1.37 -30.10 -8.95
CA MET A 1 -0.16 -29.25 -8.87
C MET A 1 -0.25 -28.55 -7.54
N LEU A 2 0.68 -28.86 -6.65
CA LEU A 2 0.71 -28.32 -5.29
C LEU A 2 0.86 -26.80 -5.35
N MET A 3 0.02 -26.07 -4.59
CA MET A 3 0.01 -24.60 -4.53
C MET A 3 1.29 -24.01 -3.91
N ASP A 4 2.26 -24.83 -3.56
CA ASP A 4 3.35 -24.48 -2.67
C ASP A 4 4.27 -23.40 -3.20
N VAL A 5 4.46 -23.32 -4.51
CA VAL A 5 5.41 -22.33 -5.06
C VAL A 5 4.97 -21.90 -6.45
N PHE A 6 4.51 -20.66 -6.57
CA PHE A 6 4.58 -20.00 -7.86
C PHE A 6 6.03 -19.57 -8.09
N GLU A 7 6.77 -20.31 -8.91
CA GLU A 7 8.18 -20.04 -9.19
C GLU A 7 8.38 -18.77 -10.02
N ASN A 8 7.38 -18.43 -10.84
CA ASN A 8 7.44 -17.27 -11.74
C ASN A 8 6.03 -16.82 -12.17
N GLY A 9 5.96 -15.71 -12.88
CA GLY A 9 4.69 -15.14 -13.34
C GLY A 9 3.91 -16.06 -14.29
N GLU A 10 4.59 -16.88 -15.09
CA GLU A 10 3.92 -17.83 -15.99
C GLU A 10 3.22 -18.96 -15.21
N SER A 11 3.79 -19.42 -14.11
CA SER A 11 3.14 -20.43 -13.26
C SER A 11 1.87 -19.89 -12.61
N ILE A 12 1.87 -18.61 -12.16
CA ILE A 12 0.68 -17.92 -11.65
C ILE A 12 -0.36 -17.78 -12.77
N ARG A 13 0.04 -17.30 -13.94
CA ARG A 13 -0.85 -17.10 -15.08
C ARG A 13 -1.54 -18.41 -15.48
N ARG A 14 -0.77 -19.48 -15.62
CA ARG A 14 -1.29 -20.81 -15.96
C ARG A 14 -2.29 -21.30 -14.91
N TYR A 15 -1.94 -21.21 -13.63
CA TYR A 15 -2.84 -21.59 -12.54
C TYR A 15 -4.16 -20.82 -12.57
N CYS A 16 -4.11 -19.50 -12.80
CA CYS A 16 -5.30 -18.68 -12.91
C CYS A 16 -6.19 -19.07 -14.09
N LEU A 17 -5.60 -19.36 -15.25
CA LEU A 17 -6.34 -19.77 -16.44
C LEU A 17 -6.98 -21.15 -16.28
N GLU A 18 -6.24 -22.14 -15.77
CA GLU A 18 -6.74 -23.49 -15.54
C GLU A 18 -7.90 -23.53 -14.55
N ASN A 19 -7.83 -22.70 -13.51
CA ASN A 19 -8.87 -22.64 -12.46
C ASN A 19 -9.94 -21.57 -12.72
N ARG A 20 -9.80 -20.74 -13.76
CA ARG A 20 -10.70 -19.61 -14.09
C ARG A 20 -10.86 -18.63 -12.93
N ILE A 21 -9.78 -18.30 -12.28
CA ILE A 21 -9.75 -17.38 -11.12
C ILE A 21 -8.83 -16.20 -11.39
N THR A 22 -9.00 -15.13 -10.60
CA THR A 22 -8.12 -13.97 -10.64
C THR A 22 -6.79 -14.24 -9.91
N ILE A 23 -5.79 -13.41 -10.17
CA ILE A 23 -4.51 -13.44 -9.43
C ILE A 23 -4.75 -13.24 -7.93
N ALA A 24 -5.66 -12.33 -7.56
CA ALA A 24 -6.00 -12.07 -6.16
C ALA A 24 -6.55 -13.33 -5.46
N GLU A 25 -7.46 -14.05 -6.13
CA GLU A 25 -8.00 -15.31 -5.63
C GLU A 25 -6.92 -16.40 -5.53
N ALA A 26 -6.04 -16.48 -6.52
CA ALA A 26 -4.93 -17.44 -6.50
C ALA A 26 -3.97 -17.18 -5.32
N MET A 27 -3.64 -15.91 -5.07
CA MET A 27 -2.77 -15.53 -3.95
C MET A 27 -3.47 -15.76 -2.61
N GLN A 28 -4.76 -15.51 -2.51
CA GLN A 28 -5.52 -15.78 -1.29
C GLN A 28 -5.55 -17.28 -0.97
N ARG A 29 -5.82 -18.15 -1.95
CA ARG A 29 -5.77 -19.61 -1.77
C ARG A 29 -4.37 -20.10 -1.37
N ARG A 30 -3.33 -19.49 -1.95
CA ARG A 30 -1.95 -19.80 -1.58
C ARG A 30 -1.69 -19.46 -0.12
N GLU A 31 -2.15 -18.30 0.33
CA GLU A 31 -1.97 -17.87 1.71
C GLU A 31 -2.74 -18.76 2.69
N GLU A 32 -4.00 -19.11 2.37
CA GLU A 32 -4.79 -20.09 3.13
C GLU A 32 -4.05 -21.41 3.31
N TYR A 33 -3.38 -21.88 2.25
CA TYR A 33 -2.61 -23.13 2.28
C TYR A 33 -1.33 -23.01 3.12
N LEU A 34 -0.59 -21.92 2.99
CA LEU A 34 0.73 -21.76 3.65
C LEU A 34 0.61 -21.36 5.13
N SER A 35 -0.37 -20.56 5.48
CA SER A 35 -0.57 -20.07 6.85
C SER A 35 -1.48 -20.96 7.69
N GLU A 36 -2.20 -21.90 7.07
CA GLU A 36 -3.24 -22.73 7.70
C GLU A 36 -4.37 -21.87 8.34
N GLN A 37 -4.50 -20.61 7.90
CA GLN A 37 -5.52 -19.69 8.36
C GLN A 37 -6.75 -19.73 7.45
N SER A 38 -7.89 -19.39 8.01
CA SER A 38 -9.11 -19.21 7.22
C SER A 38 -9.03 -17.93 6.37
N ARG A 39 -9.80 -17.90 5.30
CA ARG A 39 -9.96 -16.73 4.42
C ARG A 39 -10.34 -15.45 5.19
N ASP A 40 -11.20 -15.56 6.18
CA ASP A 40 -11.66 -14.41 6.95
C ASP A 40 -10.58 -13.88 7.89
N GLU A 41 -9.76 -14.75 8.46
CA GLU A 41 -8.59 -14.36 9.27
C GLU A 41 -7.56 -13.63 8.41
N ILE A 42 -7.23 -14.15 7.23
CA ILE A 42 -6.31 -13.50 6.29
C ILE A 42 -6.82 -12.13 5.86
N ARG A 43 -8.11 -12.00 5.55
CA ARG A 43 -8.73 -10.72 5.20
C ARG A 43 -8.73 -9.74 6.36
N ALA A 44 -8.99 -10.20 7.57
CA ALA A 44 -8.93 -9.36 8.76
C ALA A 44 -7.52 -8.82 9.00
N GLU A 45 -6.47 -9.64 8.79
CA GLU A 45 -5.08 -9.22 8.89
C GLU A 45 -4.71 -8.19 7.80
N MET A 46 -5.09 -8.46 6.55
CA MET A 46 -4.91 -7.50 5.46
C MET A 46 -5.62 -6.17 5.71
N TYR A 47 -6.81 -6.21 6.31
CA TYR A 47 -7.53 -4.99 6.67
C TYR A 47 -6.79 -4.18 7.75
N LYS A 48 -6.24 -4.84 8.77
CA LYS A 48 -5.40 -4.16 9.78
C LYS A 48 -4.20 -3.47 9.13
N ASN A 49 -3.53 -4.17 8.21
CA ASN A 49 -2.41 -3.59 7.47
C ASN A 49 -2.84 -2.37 6.65
N LEU A 50 -3.99 -2.42 5.98
CA LEU A 50 -4.54 -1.30 5.22
C LEU A 50 -4.87 -0.10 6.13
N VAL A 51 -5.38 -0.33 7.33
CA VAL A 51 -5.63 0.73 8.32
C VAL A 51 -4.32 1.41 8.70
N VAL A 52 -3.27 0.65 9.01
CA VAL A 52 -1.94 1.21 9.33
C VAL A 52 -1.37 2.00 8.16
N MET A 53 -1.48 1.51 6.92
CA MET A 53 -1.07 2.25 5.72
C MET A 53 -1.81 3.59 5.60
N ARG A 54 -3.13 3.59 5.80
CA ARG A 54 -3.96 4.80 5.74
C ARG A 54 -3.58 5.80 6.83
N ASP A 55 -3.39 5.33 8.04
CA ASP A 55 -3.04 6.17 9.18
C ASP A 55 -1.65 6.81 9.03
N SER A 56 -0.67 6.06 8.53
CA SER A 56 0.67 6.59 8.25
C SER A 56 0.65 7.66 7.15
N VAL A 57 -0.07 7.44 6.05
CA VAL A 57 -0.26 8.45 5.00
C VAL A 57 -0.95 9.69 5.58
N ARG A 58 -2.07 9.50 6.29
CA ARG A 58 -2.83 10.60 6.88
C ARG A 58 -1.98 11.43 7.83
N LYS A 59 -1.23 10.79 8.71
CA LYS A 59 -0.35 11.46 9.67
C LYS A 59 0.67 12.35 8.96
N GLY A 60 1.46 11.80 8.04
CA GLY A 60 2.50 12.57 7.35
C GLY A 60 1.98 13.64 6.40
N LEU A 61 0.73 13.55 5.92
CA LEU A 61 0.11 14.60 5.09
C LEU A 61 -0.56 15.70 5.91
N SER A 62 -1.02 15.43 7.13
CA SER A 62 -1.78 16.38 7.95
C SER A 62 -0.91 17.23 8.88
N GLU A 63 0.21 16.69 9.34
CA GLU A 63 1.10 17.33 10.30
C GLU A 63 2.56 17.27 9.85
N ARG A 64 3.38 18.15 10.42
CA ARG A 64 4.82 18.10 10.22
C ARG A 64 5.40 16.97 11.06
N VAL A 65 5.79 15.90 10.39
CA VAL A 65 6.47 14.77 11.03
C VAL A 65 7.98 14.97 10.86
N GLU A 66 8.72 15.02 11.95
CA GLU A 66 10.18 15.16 11.93
C GLU A 66 10.86 13.83 12.22
N SER A 67 11.93 13.54 11.49
CA SER A 67 12.78 12.38 11.75
C SER A 67 13.46 12.50 13.13
N VAL A 68 13.82 11.35 13.72
CA VAL A 68 14.51 11.32 15.02
C VAL A 68 15.82 12.14 14.99
N SER A 69 16.49 12.21 13.84
CA SER A 69 17.71 13.03 13.68
C SER A 69 17.43 14.52 13.55
N GLY A 70 16.20 14.95 13.30
CA GLY A 70 15.84 16.33 13.03
C GLY A 70 16.27 16.84 11.65
N LEU A 71 16.87 15.98 10.80
CA LEU A 71 17.43 16.41 9.50
C LEU A 71 16.39 16.47 8.39
N SER A 72 15.26 15.77 8.53
CA SER A 72 14.19 15.72 7.52
C SER A 72 12.83 15.72 8.18
N GLY A 73 11.81 16.15 7.43
CA GLY A 73 10.42 16.07 7.86
C GLY A 73 9.56 17.25 7.37
N GLY A 74 8.31 16.93 7.07
CA GLY A 74 7.31 17.87 6.58
C GLY A 74 7.38 18.12 5.07
N GLU A 75 8.24 17.43 4.33
CA GLU A 75 8.33 17.48 2.87
C GLU A 75 7.06 16.93 2.23
N ALA A 76 6.53 15.83 2.75
CA ALA A 76 5.29 15.21 2.29
C ALA A 76 4.12 16.18 2.36
N MET A 77 3.92 16.83 3.49
CA MET A 77 2.87 17.83 3.68
C MET A 77 3.03 19.02 2.72
N ARG A 78 4.26 19.49 2.50
CA ARG A 78 4.53 20.59 1.56
C ARG A 78 4.22 20.20 0.13
N LEU A 79 4.63 19.00 -0.31
CA LEU A 79 4.34 18.48 -1.64
C LEU A 79 2.84 18.28 -1.84
N PHE A 80 2.13 17.77 -0.84
CA PHE A 80 0.67 17.59 -0.88
C PHE A 80 -0.08 18.93 -1.04
N ARG A 81 0.38 19.98 -0.35
CA ARG A 81 -0.16 21.33 -0.53
C ARG A 81 0.13 21.88 -1.92
N TYR A 82 1.35 21.65 -2.43
CA TYR A 82 1.74 22.06 -3.78
C TYR A 82 0.91 21.35 -4.86
N ALA A 83 0.48 20.12 -4.65
CA ALA A 83 -0.37 19.39 -5.58
C ALA A 83 -1.70 20.09 -5.91
N LYS A 84 -2.16 21.02 -5.05
CA LYS A 84 -3.35 21.86 -5.29
C LYS A 84 -3.12 22.99 -6.31
N LEU A 85 -1.87 23.29 -6.64
CA LEU A 85 -1.46 24.38 -7.54
C LEU A 85 -1.29 23.93 -8.98
N THR A 86 -1.90 22.82 -9.40
CA THR A 86 -1.79 22.26 -10.76
C THR A 86 -0.34 22.07 -11.23
N PRO A 87 0.44 21.23 -10.55
CA PRO A 87 1.84 21.04 -10.88
C PRO A 87 2.05 20.43 -12.27
N PHE A 88 3.20 20.69 -12.90
CA PHE A 88 3.57 20.19 -14.23
C PHE A 88 3.46 18.66 -14.33
N SER A 89 3.83 17.93 -13.27
CA SER A 89 3.72 16.46 -13.19
C SER A 89 2.27 15.94 -13.04
N GLY A 90 1.29 16.83 -12.91
CA GLY A 90 -0.10 16.50 -12.64
C GLY A 90 -0.41 16.32 -11.14
N THR A 91 -1.63 16.67 -10.76
CA THR A 91 -2.09 16.65 -9.36
C THR A 91 -2.02 15.24 -8.76
N ASN A 92 -2.46 14.22 -9.48
CA ASN A 92 -2.50 12.84 -8.95
C ASN A 92 -1.10 12.27 -8.72
N ALA A 93 -0.15 12.52 -9.63
CA ALA A 93 1.24 12.10 -9.44
C ALA A 93 1.89 12.76 -8.23
N CYS A 94 1.68 14.08 -8.05
CA CYS A 94 2.16 14.79 -6.88
C CYS A 94 1.53 14.29 -5.57
N ARG A 95 0.24 14.00 -5.57
CA ARG A 95 -0.45 13.45 -4.39
C ARG A 95 0.06 12.07 -4.03
N ALA A 96 0.22 11.18 -5.02
CA ALA A 96 0.77 9.84 -4.79
C ALA A 96 2.21 9.90 -4.26
N ALA A 97 3.04 10.79 -4.83
CA ALA A 97 4.40 11.00 -4.34
C ALA A 97 4.41 11.57 -2.90
N ALA A 98 3.55 12.53 -2.59
CA ALA A 98 3.41 13.07 -1.24
C ALA A 98 2.97 12.00 -0.23
N ALA A 99 2.01 11.15 -0.60
CA ALA A 99 1.56 10.04 0.25
C ALA A 99 2.67 9.01 0.48
N ALA A 100 3.45 8.69 -0.56
CA ALA A 100 4.62 7.80 -0.42
C ALA A 100 5.68 8.40 0.53
N MET A 101 5.98 9.70 0.39
CA MET A 101 6.90 10.41 1.28
C MET A 101 6.38 10.46 2.72
N ALA A 102 5.08 10.64 2.93
CA ALA A 102 4.44 10.66 4.24
C ALA A 102 4.74 9.39 5.04
N VAL A 103 4.63 8.23 4.42
CA VAL A 103 4.94 6.94 5.07
C VAL A 103 6.43 6.87 5.47
N VAL A 104 7.33 7.34 4.60
CA VAL A 104 8.77 7.36 4.87
C VAL A 104 9.10 8.31 6.03
N GLU A 105 8.48 9.49 6.08
CA GLU A 105 8.65 10.44 7.19
C GLU A 105 8.14 9.85 8.51
N VAL A 106 6.96 9.19 8.50
CA VAL A 106 6.43 8.50 9.68
C VAL A 106 7.38 7.40 10.14
N ASN A 107 7.95 6.61 9.23
CA ASN A 107 8.97 5.63 9.58
C ASN A 107 10.22 6.27 10.19
N ALA A 108 10.71 7.36 9.60
CA ALA A 108 11.90 8.09 10.09
C ALA A 108 11.68 8.75 11.47
N SER A 109 10.42 8.96 11.86
CA SER A 109 10.01 9.44 13.19
C SER A 109 9.74 8.31 14.19
N MET A 110 10.09 7.06 13.89
CA MET A 110 9.78 5.86 14.66
C MET A 110 8.27 5.57 14.78
N GLY A 111 7.48 6.03 13.82
CA GLY A 111 6.06 5.70 13.74
C GLY A 111 5.81 4.30 13.14
N CYS A 112 4.57 3.83 13.30
CA CYS A 112 4.15 2.53 12.77
C CYS A 112 3.85 2.61 11.28
N ILE A 113 4.45 1.72 10.49
CA ILE A 113 4.19 1.52 9.06
C ILE A 113 4.08 0.03 8.75
N VAL A 114 3.54 -0.29 7.57
CA VAL A 114 3.55 -1.66 7.04
C VAL A 114 4.71 -1.82 6.07
N ALA A 115 5.62 -2.74 6.33
CA ALA A 115 6.68 -3.08 5.38
C ALA A 115 6.10 -3.84 4.16
N ALA A 116 6.45 -3.41 2.93
CA ALA A 116 5.90 -4.01 1.72
C ALA A 116 6.87 -3.93 0.52
N PRO A 117 7.77 -4.88 0.31
CA PRO A 117 8.33 -5.87 1.24
C PRO A 117 9.36 -5.28 2.21
N THR A 118 9.80 -4.04 1.98
CA THR A 118 10.79 -3.32 2.80
C THR A 118 10.21 -2.01 3.32
N ALA A 119 10.82 -1.43 4.35
CA ALA A 119 10.45 -0.10 4.86
C ALA A 119 10.55 0.99 3.78
N GLY A 120 11.56 0.91 2.89
CA GLY A 120 11.71 1.86 1.78
C GLY A 120 10.63 1.74 0.70
N ALA A 121 10.21 0.51 0.37
CA ALA A 121 9.15 0.26 -0.62
C ALA A 121 7.73 0.47 -0.08
N SER A 122 7.54 0.45 1.25
CA SER A 122 6.24 0.57 1.90
C SER A 122 5.50 1.86 1.53
N GLY A 123 6.24 2.96 1.39
CA GLY A 123 5.70 4.25 0.99
C GLY A 123 5.06 4.21 -0.41
N ILE A 124 5.71 3.55 -1.37
CA ILE A 124 5.21 3.47 -2.75
C ILE A 124 3.87 2.72 -2.78
N LEU A 125 3.81 1.55 -2.13
CA LEU A 125 2.58 0.75 -2.10
C LEU A 125 1.43 1.52 -1.43
N ALA A 126 1.65 2.07 -0.24
CA ALA A 126 0.65 2.84 0.48
C ALA A 126 0.21 4.09 -0.30
N GLY A 127 1.17 4.84 -0.88
CA GLY A 127 0.89 6.02 -1.68
C GLY A 127 0.00 5.72 -2.89
N VAL A 128 0.30 4.65 -3.62
CA VAL A 128 -0.52 4.23 -4.77
C VAL A 128 -1.88 3.73 -4.34
N LEU A 129 -1.97 2.86 -3.35
CA LEU A 129 -3.26 2.30 -2.90
C LEU A 129 -4.19 3.37 -2.34
N ILE A 130 -3.69 4.28 -1.52
CA ILE A 130 -4.52 5.27 -0.80
C ILE A 130 -4.91 6.44 -1.71
N GLU A 131 -4.00 6.94 -2.54
CA GLU A 131 -4.27 8.12 -3.39
C GLU A 131 -4.79 7.78 -4.79
N CYS A 132 -4.33 6.69 -5.38
CA CYS A 132 -4.75 6.30 -6.73
C CYS A 132 -5.90 5.27 -6.72
N GLY A 133 -6.04 4.48 -5.68
CA GLY A 133 -7.10 3.47 -5.56
C GLY A 133 -8.50 4.04 -5.78
N PRO A 134 -8.92 5.13 -5.11
CA PRO A 134 -10.24 5.74 -5.31
C PRO A 134 -10.49 6.28 -6.72
N VAL A 135 -9.44 6.64 -7.44
CA VAL A 135 -9.53 7.19 -8.81
C VAL A 135 -9.58 6.08 -9.86
N SER A 136 -8.85 5.00 -9.63
CA SER A 136 -8.69 3.92 -10.61
C SER A 136 -9.73 2.81 -10.49
N TYR A 137 -10.31 2.63 -9.31
CA TYR A 137 -11.20 1.51 -9.00
C TYR A 137 -12.45 1.98 -8.27
N THR A 138 -13.49 2.28 -9.01
CA THR A 138 -14.84 2.52 -8.46
C THR A 138 -15.39 1.29 -7.72
N HIS A 139 -14.73 0.14 -7.81
CA HIS A 139 -15.14 -1.13 -7.17
C HIS A 139 -14.33 -1.49 -5.92
N LEU A 140 -13.28 -0.75 -5.59
CA LEU A 140 -12.61 -0.83 -4.28
C LEU A 140 -13.38 -0.03 -3.23
N THR A 141 -14.70 -0.17 -3.20
CA THR A 141 -15.47 0.19 -2.02
C THR A 141 -15.12 -0.80 -0.94
N LEU A 142 -14.24 -0.37 -0.04
CA LEU A 142 -14.11 -1.04 1.25
C LEU A 142 -15.49 -1.05 1.89
N PRO A 143 -15.96 -2.17 2.44
CA PRO A 143 -17.20 -2.16 3.20
C PRO A 143 -17.05 -1.12 4.31
N THR A 144 -17.97 -0.18 4.31
CA THR A 144 -18.13 0.84 5.35
C THR A 144 -18.56 0.18 6.63
#